data_3af6b4fb5ffd720b520ac06d4354e3bd
#
_entry.id   3af6b4fb5ffd720b520ac06d4354e3bd
#
_cell.length_a   1.000
_cell.length_b   1.000
_cell.length_c   1.000
_cell.angle_alpha   90.00
_cell.angle_beta   90.00
_cell.angle_gamma   90.00
#
_symmetry.space_group_name_H-M   'P 1'
#
loop_
_entity.id
_entity.type
_entity.pdbx_description
1 polymer ?
#
loop_
_entity_poly.entity_id
_entity_poly.type
_entity_poly.pdbx_seq_one_letter_code
_entity_poly.pdbx_strand_id
1 'polypeptide(L)'
;MIKTGIIGAGRIAKTMAATLREMDSVSCYAVAARDYDRAEAFAKKYGFCKAYGSYEELVQDEEVQLVYIATPHSHHYEHIKLCLNHGKHVLCEKSFTINEGQAAEVLAMAKEKGLLLTEAIWTRYMPMRKTLDDVIASGIIGKPHMLTANLGYLISGKERIMRPELAGGALLDVGIYPLNFAAMVFGSDVKEITGTAVLTELGVDAQNSMTLVYPDGKMAVLNSSSVGLSDRRGVIYGDKGYIEVENINNCEGIRVYDVNRNLTASYETPKQISGYEYEVEACVRAIGNGELECPEMPHEETLKMMRWMDELRRQWGMVFPMEE
;
A
#
# COMPACT_ATOMS: atom_id res chain seq x y z
N MET A 1 -8.79 2.92 -23.58
CA MET A 1 -7.96 3.79 -22.71
C MET A 1 -8.87 4.32 -21.62
N ILE A 2 -8.59 4.00 -20.33
CA ILE A 2 -9.38 4.45 -19.19
C ILE A 2 -9.01 5.90 -18.85
N LYS A 3 -10.04 6.77 -18.70
CA LYS A 3 -9.84 8.16 -18.27
C LYS A 3 -9.66 8.22 -16.76
N THR A 4 -8.44 8.57 -16.32
CA THR A 4 -8.07 8.56 -14.92
C THR A 4 -8.12 9.97 -14.32
N GLY A 5 -8.76 10.08 -13.16
CA GLY A 5 -8.75 11.26 -12.30
C GLY A 5 -7.82 11.09 -11.11
N ILE A 6 -7.24 12.16 -10.59
CA ILE A 6 -6.45 12.18 -9.34
C ILE A 6 -7.09 13.13 -8.35
N ILE A 7 -7.40 12.64 -7.15
CA ILE A 7 -7.82 13.44 -6.00
C ILE A 7 -6.59 13.71 -5.11
N GLY A 8 -6.21 15.00 -5.01
CA GLY A 8 -5.01 15.45 -4.30
C GLY A 8 -3.83 15.72 -5.24
N ALA A 9 -3.09 16.80 -4.99
CA ALA A 9 -1.92 17.23 -5.77
C ALA A 9 -0.63 17.17 -4.93
N GLY A 10 -0.49 16.10 -4.12
CA GLY A 10 0.61 15.87 -3.22
C GLY A 10 1.85 15.23 -3.88
N ARG A 11 2.77 14.73 -3.04
CA ARG A 11 4.00 14.09 -3.52
C ARG A 11 3.70 12.82 -4.30
N ILE A 12 2.88 11.91 -3.75
CA ILE A 12 2.57 10.64 -4.39
C ILE A 12 1.76 10.84 -5.68
N ALA A 13 0.84 11.82 -5.70
CA ALA A 13 0.12 12.20 -6.91
C ALA A 13 1.07 12.61 -8.06
N LYS A 14 2.19 13.30 -7.76
CA LYS A 14 3.20 13.67 -8.76
C LYS A 14 3.90 12.43 -9.34
N THR A 15 4.21 11.44 -8.51
CA THR A 15 4.81 10.18 -8.96
C THR A 15 3.82 9.41 -9.84
N MET A 16 2.58 9.24 -9.37
CA MET A 16 1.53 8.58 -10.15
C MET A 16 1.27 9.29 -11.48
N ALA A 17 1.16 10.61 -11.48
CA ALA A 17 0.95 11.39 -12.72
C ALA A 17 2.09 11.20 -13.73
N ALA A 18 3.34 11.14 -13.25
CA ALA A 18 4.49 10.86 -14.12
C ALA A 18 4.44 9.44 -14.69
N THR A 19 3.97 8.46 -13.90
CA THR A 19 3.78 7.07 -14.33
C THR A 19 2.67 6.97 -15.38
N LEU A 20 1.50 7.54 -15.12
CA LEU A 20 0.35 7.50 -16.03
C LEU A 20 0.68 8.06 -17.43
N ARG A 21 1.54 9.06 -17.50
CA ARG A 21 1.98 9.67 -18.78
C ARG A 21 2.75 8.72 -19.68
N GLU A 22 3.42 7.73 -19.11
CA GLU A 22 4.23 6.75 -19.83
C GLU A 22 3.45 5.46 -20.14
N MET A 23 2.13 5.41 -19.77
CA MET A 23 1.25 4.25 -19.96
C MET A 23 0.31 4.47 -21.14
N ASP A 24 0.11 3.44 -21.97
CA ASP A 24 -0.82 3.47 -23.11
C ASP A 24 -2.25 3.04 -22.75
N SER A 25 -2.46 2.39 -21.61
CA SER A 25 -3.74 1.83 -21.16
C SER A 25 -4.67 2.86 -20.53
N VAL A 26 -4.13 3.98 -20.05
CA VAL A 26 -4.84 5.05 -19.34
C VAL A 26 -4.56 6.43 -19.92
N SER A 27 -5.37 7.42 -19.57
CA SER A 27 -5.12 8.83 -19.91
C SER A 27 -5.12 9.70 -18.66
N CYS A 28 -4.19 10.65 -18.57
CA CYS A 28 -4.18 11.73 -17.59
C CYS A 28 -5.35 12.67 -17.88
N TYR A 29 -6.57 12.36 -17.38
CA TYR A 29 -7.75 13.09 -17.79
C TYR A 29 -8.08 14.26 -16.87
N ALA A 30 -8.17 14.05 -15.56
CA ALA A 30 -8.56 15.09 -14.60
C ALA A 30 -7.71 15.07 -13.33
N VAL A 31 -7.48 16.22 -12.73
CA VAL A 31 -6.89 16.35 -11.39
C VAL A 31 -7.68 17.34 -10.57
N ALA A 32 -7.89 17.05 -9.29
CA ALA A 32 -8.53 17.96 -8.34
C ALA A 32 -7.66 18.25 -7.12
N ALA A 33 -7.70 19.49 -6.67
CA ALA A 33 -7.12 19.93 -5.41
C ALA A 33 -8.09 20.96 -4.76
N ARG A 34 -7.96 21.15 -3.44
CA ARG A 34 -8.74 22.18 -2.69
C ARG A 34 -8.44 23.63 -3.11
N ASP A 35 -7.41 23.80 -3.91
CA ASP A 35 -6.96 25.06 -4.49
C ASP A 35 -6.89 24.85 -6.01
N TYR A 36 -7.70 25.60 -6.76
CA TYR A 36 -7.79 25.48 -8.23
C TYR A 36 -6.46 25.79 -8.91
N ASP A 37 -5.74 26.84 -8.51
CA ASP A 37 -4.48 27.23 -9.12
C ASP A 37 -3.44 26.11 -8.99
N ARG A 38 -3.46 25.43 -7.84
CA ARG A 38 -2.62 24.24 -7.61
C ARG A 38 -3.02 23.06 -8.51
N ALA A 39 -4.32 22.83 -8.71
CA ALA A 39 -4.79 21.79 -9.63
C ALA A 39 -4.44 22.14 -11.07
N GLU A 40 -4.63 23.39 -11.49
CA GLU A 40 -4.29 23.86 -12.84
C GLU A 40 -2.79 23.77 -13.14
N ALA A 41 -1.96 24.22 -12.20
CA ALA A 41 -0.49 24.11 -12.34
C ALA A 41 -0.03 22.64 -12.42
N PHE A 42 -0.68 21.74 -11.65
CA PHE A 42 -0.42 20.30 -11.72
C PHE A 42 -0.85 19.73 -13.09
N ALA A 43 -2.06 20.06 -13.55
CA ALA A 43 -2.58 19.62 -14.84
C ALA A 43 -1.65 20.04 -16.00
N LYS A 44 -1.25 21.31 -16.05
CA LYS A 44 -0.30 21.84 -17.05
C LYS A 44 1.03 21.10 -17.03
N LYS A 45 1.54 20.82 -15.82
CA LYS A 45 2.85 20.17 -15.66
C LYS A 45 2.84 18.70 -16.12
N TYR A 46 1.78 17.96 -15.80
CA TYR A 46 1.71 16.51 -16.01
C TYR A 46 0.84 16.10 -17.20
N GLY A 47 0.26 17.07 -17.94
CA GLY A 47 -0.49 16.81 -19.17
C GLY A 47 -1.92 16.32 -18.93
N PHE A 48 -2.56 16.71 -17.81
CA PHE A 48 -3.98 16.45 -17.59
C PHE A 48 -4.85 17.38 -18.44
N CYS A 49 -5.94 16.83 -18.95
CA CYS A 49 -6.89 17.57 -19.79
C CYS A 49 -7.70 18.59 -18.99
N LYS A 50 -8.03 18.27 -17.74
CA LYS A 50 -8.90 19.08 -16.86
C LYS A 50 -8.32 19.26 -15.46
N ALA A 51 -8.60 20.41 -14.87
CA ALA A 51 -8.30 20.73 -13.49
C ALA A 51 -9.57 21.19 -12.76
N TYR A 52 -9.75 20.79 -11.51
CA TYR A 52 -10.90 21.11 -10.67
C TYR A 52 -10.46 21.69 -9.31
N GLY A 53 -11.21 22.66 -8.79
CA GLY A 53 -10.98 23.32 -7.52
C GLY A 53 -11.56 22.56 -6.32
N SER A 54 -12.38 21.53 -6.59
CA SER A 54 -12.96 20.65 -5.58
C SER A 54 -12.95 19.19 -6.05
N TYR A 55 -13.04 18.27 -5.10
CA TYR A 55 -13.11 16.84 -5.40
C TYR A 55 -14.49 16.46 -5.96
N GLU A 56 -15.53 17.17 -5.52
CA GLU A 56 -16.91 17.05 -5.99
C GLU A 56 -17.02 17.35 -7.48
N GLU A 57 -16.38 18.40 -7.96
CA GLU A 57 -16.37 18.74 -9.40
C GLU A 57 -15.72 17.64 -10.23
N LEU A 58 -14.62 17.05 -9.75
CA LEU A 58 -13.93 15.95 -10.46
C LEU A 58 -14.84 14.72 -10.59
N VAL A 59 -15.49 14.30 -9.49
CA VAL A 59 -16.32 13.08 -9.51
C VAL A 59 -17.63 13.27 -10.26
N GLN A 60 -18.12 14.51 -10.42
CA GLN A 60 -19.29 14.87 -11.25
C GLN A 60 -18.97 14.80 -12.76
N ASP A 61 -17.70 14.84 -13.15
CA ASP A 61 -17.33 14.66 -14.56
C ASP A 61 -17.59 13.21 -15.00
N GLU A 62 -18.60 13.01 -15.85
CA GLU A 62 -19.03 11.69 -16.32
C GLU A 62 -17.92 10.93 -17.09
N GLU A 63 -16.96 11.66 -17.66
CA GLU A 63 -15.85 11.07 -18.41
C GLU A 63 -14.77 10.44 -17.54
N VAL A 64 -14.68 10.80 -16.26
CA VAL A 64 -13.75 10.17 -15.31
C VAL A 64 -14.25 8.78 -14.97
N GLN A 65 -13.42 7.77 -15.19
CA GLN A 65 -13.77 6.36 -14.97
C GLN A 65 -13.09 5.77 -13.72
N LEU A 66 -11.79 5.98 -13.58
CA LEU A 66 -10.98 5.52 -12.44
C LEU A 66 -10.43 6.73 -11.68
N VAL A 67 -10.61 6.77 -10.37
CA VAL A 67 -10.05 7.82 -9.51
C VAL A 67 -8.94 7.25 -8.63
N TYR A 68 -7.75 7.84 -8.74
CA TYR A 68 -6.65 7.61 -7.80
C TYR A 68 -6.75 8.59 -6.64
N ILE A 69 -6.90 8.08 -5.42
CA ILE A 69 -6.99 8.89 -4.20
C ILE A 69 -5.60 9.02 -3.57
N ALA A 70 -5.06 10.25 -3.54
CA ALA A 70 -3.71 10.60 -3.11
C ALA A 70 -3.69 11.62 -1.96
N THR A 71 -4.67 11.56 -1.09
CA THR A 71 -4.84 12.42 0.09
C THR A 71 -4.21 11.80 1.34
N PRO A 72 -4.17 12.46 2.52
CA PRO A 72 -3.75 11.82 3.77
C PRO A 72 -4.71 10.69 4.21
N HIS A 73 -4.23 9.72 4.98
CA HIS A 73 -4.96 8.54 5.42
C HIS A 73 -6.34 8.85 6.01
N SER A 74 -6.42 9.88 6.87
CA SER A 74 -7.67 10.31 7.53
C SER A 74 -8.79 10.75 6.58
N HIS A 75 -8.48 10.99 5.31
CA HIS A 75 -9.44 11.47 4.32
C HIS A 75 -9.86 10.37 3.32
N HIS A 76 -9.17 9.22 3.30
CA HIS A 76 -9.42 8.17 2.32
C HIS A 76 -10.86 7.68 2.37
N TYR A 77 -11.39 7.39 3.55
CA TYR A 77 -12.74 6.89 3.75
C TYR A 77 -13.80 7.80 3.11
N GLU A 78 -13.78 9.10 3.41
CA GLU A 78 -14.75 10.04 2.84
C GLU A 78 -14.56 10.23 1.33
N HIS A 79 -13.34 10.25 0.84
CA HIS A 79 -13.08 10.38 -0.60
C HIS A 79 -13.43 9.12 -1.38
N ILE A 80 -13.27 7.92 -0.82
CA ILE A 80 -13.77 6.68 -1.40
C ILE A 80 -15.30 6.74 -1.53
N LYS A 81 -16.01 7.11 -0.44
CA LYS A 81 -17.48 7.24 -0.46
C LYS A 81 -17.92 8.26 -1.50
N LEU A 82 -17.25 9.40 -1.59
CA LEU A 82 -17.51 10.42 -2.60
C LEU A 82 -17.43 9.84 -4.01
N CYS A 83 -16.33 9.15 -4.33
CA CYS A 83 -16.10 8.53 -5.65
C CYS A 83 -17.17 7.46 -5.97
N LEU A 84 -17.42 6.55 -5.03
CA LEU A 84 -18.39 5.47 -5.21
C LEU A 84 -19.82 5.99 -5.39
N ASN A 85 -20.20 7.07 -4.69
CA ASN A 85 -21.51 7.70 -4.85
C ASN A 85 -21.72 8.33 -6.22
N HIS A 86 -20.63 8.66 -6.93
CA HIS A 86 -20.68 9.20 -8.28
C HIS A 86 -20.33 8.15 -9.35
N GLY A 87 -20.37 6.85 -9.01
CA GLY A 87 -20.17 5.77 -9.96
C GLY A 87 -18.73 5.63 -10.46
N LYS A 88 -17.72 6.06 -9.69
CA LYS A 88 -16.32 5.98 -10.08
C LYS A 88 -15.64 4.76 -9.49
N HIS A 89 -14.86 4.04 -10.30
CA HIS A 89 -13.89 3.04 -9.81
C HIS A 89 -12.78 3.74 -9.03
N VAL A 90 -12.20 3.04 -8.05
CA VAL A 90 -11.25 3.67 -7.12
C VAL A 90 -10.00 2.82 -6.92
N LEU A 91 -8.83 3.45 -7.09
CA LEU A 91 -7.54 3.02 -6.59
C LEU A 91 -7.14 3.96 -5.45
N CYS A 92 -7.17 3.48 -4.20
CA CYS A 92 -6.92 4.31 -3.03
C CYS A 92 -5.53 4.06 -2.44
N GLU A 93 -4.76 5.13 -2.20
CA GLU A 93 -3.47 5.03 -1.51
C GLU A 93 -3.57 4.29 -0.18
N LYS A 94 -2.48 3.65 0.16
CA LYS A 94 -2.27 3.00 1.45
C LYS A 94 -1.93 4.06 2.53
N SER A 95 -2.23 3.86 3.81
CA SER A 95 -3.12 2.82 4.32
C SER A 95 -4.54 3.10 3.88
N PHE A 96 -5.25 2.05 3.56
CA PHE A 96 -6.53 2.14 2.87
C PHE A 96 -7.54 3.06 3.58
N THR A 97 -7.69 2.87 4.90
CA THR A 97 -8.48 3.71 5.80
C THR A 97 -7.74 3.87 7.13
N ILE A 98 -8.38 4.42 8.15
CA ILE A 98 -7.77 4.54 9.48
C ILE A 98 -8.00 3.31 10.35
N ASN A 99 -9.04 2.49 10.07
CA ASN A 99 -9.37 1.26 10.79
C ASN A 99 -10.16 0.28 9.93
N GLU A 100 -10.32 -0.96 10.43
CA GLU A 100 -11.06 -2.04 9.76
C GLU A 100 -12.53 -1.69 9.52
N GLY A 101 -13.18 -1.01 10.46
CA GLY A 101 -14.60 -0.65 10.36
C GLY A 101 -14.88 0.24 9.14
N GLN A 102 -14.06 1.27 8.93
CA GLN A 102 -14.16 2.13 7.74
C GLN A 102 -13.88 1.35 6.46
N ALA A 103 -12.87 0.47 6.46
CA ALA A 103 -12.55 -0.37 5.31
C ALA A 103 -13.73 -1.28 4.94
N ALA A 104 -14.31 -1.97 5.92
CA ALA A 104 -15.44 -2.86 5.71
C ALA A 104 -16.66 -2.14 5.10
N GLU A 105 -16.97 -0.94 5.59
CA GLU A 105 -18.08 -0.14 5.08
C GLU A 105 -17.89 0.23 3.59
N VAL A 106 -16.74 0.79 3.22
CA VAL A 106 -16.52 1.23 1.84
C VAL A 106 -16.37 0.06 0.87
N LEU A 107 -15.81 -1.08 1.30
CA LEU A 107 -15.74 -2.29 0.47
C LEU A 107 -17.13 -2.89 0.23
N ALA A 108 -18.00 -2.91 1.25
CA ALA A 108 -19.40 -3.31 1.09
C ALA A 108 -20.14 -2.39 0.13
N MET A 109 -19.95 -1.07 0.25
CA MET A 109 -20.52 -0.07 -0.65
C MET A 109 -20.06 -0.23 -2.09
N ALA A 110 -18.78 -0.50 -2.32
CA ALA A 110 -18.24 -0.75 -3.67
C ALA A 110 -18.89 -1.98 -4.30
N LYS A 111 -19.03 -3.07 -3.52
CA LYS A 111 -19.70 -4.29 -3.94
C LYS A 111 -21.18 -4.05 -4.28
N GLU A 112 -21.92 -3.32 -3.45
CA GLU A 112 -23.32 -2.98 -3.71
C GLU A 112 -23.51 -2.19 -5.00
N LYS A 113 -22.55 -1.26 -5.28
CA LYS A 113 -22.59 -0.42 -6.48
C LYS A 113 -22.01 -1.08 -7.75
N GLY A 114 -21.40 -2.26 -7.62
CA GLY A 114 -20.74 -2.94 -8.75
C GLY A 114 -19.51 -2.21 -9.26
N LEU A 115 -18.76 -1.55 -8.38
CA LEU A 115 -17.58 -0.74 -8.72
C LEU A 115 -16.29 -1.39 -8.21
N LEU A 116 -15.22 -1.28 -9.01
CA LEU A 116 -13.88 -1.65 -8.54
C LEU A 116 -13.46 -0.69 -7.42
N LEU A 117 -13.01 -1.26 -6.31
CA LEU A 117 -12.31 -0.55 -5.24
C LEU A 117 -11.11 -1.39 -4.80
N THR A 118 -9.90 -0.83 -4.83
CA THR A 118 -8.70 -1.56 -4.42
C THR A 118 -7.69 -0.65 -3.74
N GLU A 119 -6.86 -1.23 -2.87
CA GLU A 119 -5.80 -0.54 -2.14
C GLU A 119 -4.52 -0.49 -2.98
N ALA A 120 -3.91 0.69 -3.07
CA ALA A 120 -2.64 0.95 -3.76
C ALA A 120 -1.43 0.55 -2.89
N ILE A 121 -1.38 -0.69 -2.43
CA ILE A 121 -0.18 -1.28 -1.81
C ILE A 121 0.70 -1.90 -2.89
N TRP A 122 1.35 -1.05 -3.65
CA TRP A 122 2.04 -1.31 -4.91
C TRP A 122 2.95 -2.54 -4.92
N THR A 123 3.58 -2.89 -3.78
CA THR A 123 4.47 -4.04 -3.64
C THR A 123 3.80 -5.37 -3.98
N ARG A 124 2.49 -5.48 -3.80
CA ARG A 124 1.73 -6.69 -4.11
C ARG A 124 1.51 -6.89 -5.61
N TYR A 125 1.51 -5.81 -6.37
CA TYR A 125 1.26 -5.82 -7.82
C TYR A 125 2.53 -6.03 -8.66
N MET A 126 3.71 -5.87 -8.06
CA MET A 126 4.98 -5.93 -8.78
C MET A 126 5.34 -7.33 -9.27
N PRO A 127 5.99 -7.47 -10.45
CA PRO A 127 6.43 -8.76 -10.99
C PRO A 127 7.33 -9.54 -10.05
N MET A 128 8.16 -8.86 -9.26
CA MET A 128 9.06 -9.48 -8.28
C MET A 128 8.31 -10.23 -7.18
N ARG A 129 7.03 -9.92 -6.94
CA ARG A 129 6.16 -10.70 -6.07
C ARG A 129 6.01 -12.12 -6.60
N LYS A 130 5.67 -12.27 -7.88
CA LYS A 130 5.57 -13.61 -8.51
C LYS A 130 6.91 -14.33 -8.51
N THR A 131 8.01 -13.62 -8.80
CA THR A 131 9.35 -14.21 -8.74
C THR A 131 9.65 -14.76 -7.35
N LEU A 132 9.33 -14.02 -6.29
CA LEU A 132 9.52 -14.47 -4.90
C LEU A 132 8.68 -15.72 -4.60
N ASP A 133 7.42 -15.75 -5.01
CA ASP A 133 6.54 -16.90 -4.84
C ASP A 133 7.09 -18.15 -5.56
N ASP A 134 7.54 -17.99 -6.81
CA ASP A 134 8.13 -19.09 -7.60
C ASP A 134 9.41 -19.62 -6.94
N VAL A 135 10.27 -18.75 -6.41
CA VAL A 135 11.50 -19.12 -5.70
C VAL A 135 11.19 -19.88 -4.41
N ILE A 136 10.22 -19.42 -3.61
CA ILE A 136 9.79 -20.13 -2.40
C ILE A 136 9.18 -21.48 -2.76
N ALA A 137 8.28 -21.51 -3.75
CA ALA A 137 7.60 -22.74 -4.21
C ALA A 137 8.57 -23.78 -4.79
N SER A 138 9.71 -23.36 -5.33
CA SER A 138 10.75 -24.28 -5.81
C SER A 138 11.35 -25.17 -4.72
N GLY A 139 11.19 -24.81 -3.44
CA GLY A 139 11.76 -25.51 -2.30
C GLY A 139 13.27 -25.35 -2.16
N ILE A 140 13.88 -24.37 -2.85
CA ILE A 140 15.34 -24.16 -2.86
C ILE A 140 15.91 -23.91 -1.46
N ILE A 141 15.12 -23.23 -0.58
CA ILE A 141 15.50 -23.00 0.83
C ILE A 141 14.90 -24.04 1.79
N GLY A 142 14.25 -25.11 1.27
CA GLY A 142 13.50 -26.08 2.08
C GLY A 142 12.22 -25.50 2.65
N LYS A 143 11.84 -25.93 3.88
CA LYS A 143 10.65 -25.40 4.57
C LYS A 143 10.95 -24.06 5.23
N PRO A 144 10.25 -22.96 4.89
CA PRO A 144 10.41 -21.71 5.60
C PRO A 144 9.87 -21.79 7.03
N HIS A 145 10.58 -21.22 8.00
CA HIS A 145 10.23 -21.24 9.42
C HIS A 145 10.09 -19.84 10.03
N MET A 146 10.93 -18.91 9.59
CA MET A 146 10.94 -17.55 10.11
C MET A 146 11.17 -16.56 8.99
N LEU A 147 10.64 -15.34 9.14
CA LEU A 147 11.07 -14.21 8.34
C LEU A 147 11.33 -12.98 9.23
N THR A 148 12.20 -12.11 8.73
CA THR A 148 12.38 -10.76 9.28
C THR A 148 12.17 -9.75 8.17
N ALA A 149 11.58 -8.60 8.49
CA ALA A 149 11.46 -7.50 7.54
C ALA A 149 11.45 -6.15 8.27
N ASN A 150 11.99 -5.14 7.60
CA ASN A 150 12.03 -3.80 8.17
C ASN A 150 11.81 -2.71 7.11
N LEU A 151 11.23 -1.58 7.54
CA LEU A 151 11.18 -0.39 6.72
C LEU A 151 11.32 0.87 7.57
N GLY A 152 12.35 1.67 7.32
CA GLY A 152 12.61 2.89 8.06
C GLY A 152 13.06 4.03 7.15
N TYR A 153 12.44 5.20 7.34
CA TYR A 153 12.77 6.43 6.63
C TYR A 153 12.84 7.62 7.59
N LEU A 154 13.71 8.58 7.31
CA LEU A 154 13.74 9.85 8.02
C LEU A 154 12.62 10.78 7.51
N ILE A 155 11.41 10.58 8.01
CA ILE A 155 10.19 11.27 7.55
C ILE A 155 9.40 11.98 8.65
N SER A 156 9.90 11.97 9.89
CA SER A 156 9.26 12.65 11.03
C SER A 156 9.12 14.17 10.86
N GLY A 157 9.87 14.79 9.93
CA GLY A 157 9.68 16.21 9.59
C GLY A 157 8.44 16.49 8.72
N LYS A 158 7.67 15.47 8.33
CA LYS A 158 6.45 15.67 7.52
C LYS A 158 5.22 15.72 8.41
N GLU A 159 4.43 16.78 8.27
CA GLU A 159 3.23 17.02 9.07
C GLU A 159 2.28 15.80 9.11
N ARG A 160 2.00 15.17 7.96
CA ARG A 160 1.12 14.01 7.85
C ARG A 160 1.59 12.77 8.64
N ILE A 161 2.88 12.70 9.02
CA ILE A 161 3.43 11.59 9.83
C ILE A 161 3.27 11.88 11.32
N MET A 162 3.35 13.14 11.71
CA MET A 162 3.36 13.54 13.12
C MET A 162 1.97 13.86 13.69
N ARG A 163 0.99 14.11 12.80
CA ARG A 163 -0.34 14.58 13.20
C ARG A 163 -1.33 13.43 13.37
N PRO A 164 -1.87 13.20 14.57
CA PRO A 164 -2.93 12.22 14.79
C PRO A 164 -4.22 12.54 14.00
N GLU A 165 -4.52 13.82 13.76
CA GLU A 165 -5.67 14.28 12.95
C GLU A 165 -5.53 13.89 11.47
N LEU A 166 -4.33 13.53 11.03
CA LEU A 166 -4.07 13.03 9.68
C LEU A 166 -3.85 11.51 9.64
N ALA A 167 -4.15 10.82 10.75
CA ALA A 167 -3.86 9.41 10.96
C ALA A 167 -2.37 9.10 10.68
N GLY A 168 -1.50 9.88 11.34
CA GLY A 168 -0.04 9.77 11.23
C GLY A 168 0.51 8.55 11.94
N GLY A 169 1.82 8.48 12.04
CA GLY A 169 2.57 7.39 12.67
C GLY A 169 3.33 6.52 11.68
N ALA A 170 4.29 5.78 12.19
CA ALA A 170 5.12 4.87 11.41
C ALA A 170 4.32 3.63 10.97
N LEU A 171 3.40 3.12 11.79
CA LEU A 171 2.65 1.90 11.49
C LEU A 171 1.88 2.02 10.17
N LEU A 172 1.02 3.04 10.05
CA LEU A 172 0.18 3.22 8.87
C LEU A 172 1.01 3.63 7.64
N ASP A 173 2.06 4.47 7.82
CA ASP A 173 2.81 4.98 6.68
C ASP A 173 3.86 3.99 6.14
N VAL A 174 4.62 3.35 7.00
CA VAL A 174 5.72 2.46 6.62
C VAL A 174 5.61 1.04 7.21
N GLY A 175 4.97 0.85 8.36
CA GLY A 175 4.78 -0.46 9.00
C GLY A 175 3.85 -1.40 8.22
N ILE A 176 2.94 -0.85 7.43
CA ILE A 176 2.09 -1.61 6.51
C ILE A 176 2.90 -2.46 5.51
N TYR A 177 4.10 -2.05 5.12
CA TYR A 177 4.94 -2.78 4.17
C TYR A 177 5.53 -4.07 4.74
N PRO A 178 6.23 -4.09 5.91
CA PRO A 178 6.66 -5.35 6.52
C PRO A 178 5.48 -6.25 6.89
N LEU A 179 4.30 -5.73 7.28
CA LEU A 179 3.09 -6.52 7.49
C LEU A 179 2.64 -7.19 6.18
N ASN A 180 2.56 -6.44 5.09
CA ASN A 180 2.24 -7.00 3.78
C ASN A 180 3.30 -7.99 3.30
N PHE A 181 4.59 -7.75 3.55
CA PHE A 181 5.64 -8.70 3.22
C PHE A 181 5.44 -10.04 3.94
N ALA A 182 5.12 -10.01 5.24
CA ALA A 182 4.83 -11.23 6.01
C ALA A 182 3.59 -11.96 5.46
N ALA A 183 2.51 -11.23 5.16
CA ALA A 183 1.30 -11.81 4.58
C ALA A 183 1.54 -12.40 3.18
N MET A 184 2.34 -11.73 2.35
CA MET A 184 2.71 -12.24 1.03
C MET A 184 3.48 -13.56 1.10
N VAL A 185 4.34 -13.76 2.10
CA VAL A 185 5.22 -14.93 2.23
C VAL A 185 4.57 -16.07 3.00
N PHE A 186 3.89 -15.78 4.12
CA PHE A 186 3.35 -16.77 5.04
C PHE A 186 1.83 -16.86 5.06
N GLY A 187 1.17 -15.98 4.30
CA GLY A 187 -0.28 -15.83 4.33
C GLY A 187 -0.75 -14.94 5.47
N SER A 188 -2.06 -14.69 5.50
CA SER A 188 -2.69 -13.78 6.46
C SER A 188 -3.48 -14.49 7.56
N ASP A 189 -3.37 -15.83 7.67
CA ASP A 189 -3.94 -16.59 8.79
C ASP A 189 -2.96 -16.58 9.96
N VAL A 190 -3.04 -15.54 10.80
CA VAL A 190 -2.14 -15.31 11.94
C VAL A 190 -2.86 -15.76 13.23
N LYS A 191 -2.17 -16.58 14.04
CA LYS A 191 -2.66 -17.03 15.34
C LYS A 191 -2.57 -15.94 16.41
N GLU A 192 -1.47 -15.17 16.37
CA GLU A 192 -1.17 -14.14 17.36
C GLU A 192 -0.34 -13.03 16.74
N ILE A 193 -0.71 -11.79 17.05
CA ILE A 193 0.07 -10.60 16.71
C ILE A 193 0.35 -9.79 17.96
N THR A 194 1.62 -9.45 18.20
CA THR A 194 2.06 -8.64 19.33
C THR A 194 3.04 -7.60 18.87
N GLY A 195 3.12 -6.49 19.60
CA GLY A 195 4.09 -5.44 19.25
C GLY A 195 4.30 -4.43 20.36
N THR A 196 5.37 -3.65 20.20
CA THR A 196 5.70 -2.50 21.03
C THR A 196 5.95 -1.29 20.16
N ALA A 197 5.64 -0.10 20.66
CA ALA A 197 5.88 1.16 19.97
C ALA A 197 6.50 2.22 20.89
N VAL A 198 7.25 3.11 20.29
CA VAL A 198 7.66 4.37 20.91
C VAL A 198 6.77 5.45 20.33
N LEU A 199 5.92 6.03 21.16
CA LEU A 199 5.03 7.09 20.75
C LEU A 199 5.74 8.46 20.77
N THR A 200 5.32 9.34 19.89
CA THR A 200 5.69 10.76 19.91
C THR A 200 4.93 11.49 21.01
N GLU A 201 5.30 12.72 21.30
CA GLU A 201 4.57 13.61 22.23
C GLU A 201 3.11 13.87 21.75
N LEU A 202 2.84 13.72 20.45
CA LEU A 202 1.51 13.89 19.87
C LEU A 202 0.68 12.59 19.87
N GLY A 203 1.23 11.47 20.37
CA GLY A 203 0.49 10.21 20.55
C GLY A 203 0.47 9.29 19.33
N VAL A 204 1.19 9.58 18.25
CA VAL A 204 1.39 8.64 17.14
C VAL A 204 2.72 7.89 17.29
N ASP A 205 2.82 6.68 16.73
CA ASP A 205 4.05 5.90 16.82
C ASP A 205 5.17 6.48 15.94
N ALA A 206 6.34 6.72 16.54
CA ALA A 206 7.55 7.11 15.83
C ALA A 206 8.26 5.89 15.23
N GLN A 207 8.23 4.80 15.96
CA GLN A 207 8.80 3.50 15.54
C GLN A 207 8.16 2.37 16.34
N ASN A 208 8.17 1.18 15.76
CA ASN A 208 7.54 0.01 16.34
C ASN A 208 8.29 -1.28 15.99
N SER A 209 8.03 -2.33 16.78
CA SER A 209 8.37 -3.71 16.46
C SER A 209 7.14 -4.58 16.58
N MET A 210 7.01 -5.60 15.72
CA MET A 210 5.85 -6.45 15.63
C MET A 210 6.29 -7.90 15.47
N THR A 211 5.59 -8.83 16.10
CA THR A 211 5.80 -10.27 15.96
C THR A 211 4.50 -10.94 15.63
N LEU A 212 4.49 -11.74 14.56
CA LEU A 212 3.37 -12.55 14.13
C LEU A 212 3.72 -14.04 14.33
N VAL A 213 2.82 -14.79 14.96
CA VAL A 213 2.94 -16.24 15.13
C VAL A 213 1.83 -16.91 14.31
N TYR A 214 2.19 -17.85 13.48
CA TYR A 214 1.26 -18.58 12.61
C TYR A 214 0.84 -19.92 13.21
N PRO A 215 -0.33 -20.48 12.84
CA PRO A 215 -0.82 -21.75 13.39
C PRO A 215 0.12 -22.93 13.18
N ASP A 216 0.90 -22.93 12.09
CA ASP A 216 1.88 -23.99 11.75
C ASP A 216 3.26 -23.77 12.40
N GLY A 217 3.38 -22.80 13.31
CA GLY A 217 4.60 -22.51 14.06
C GLY A 217 5.60 -21.59 13.36
N LYS A 218 5.29 -21.06 12.18
CA LYS A 218 6.09 -20.00 11.57
C LYS A 218 6.02 -18.70 12.37
N MET A 219 7.04 -17.85 12.22
CA MET A 219 7.13 -16.58 12.91
C MET A 219 7.62 -15.48 11.96
N ALA A 220 7.00 -14.30 12.03
CA ALA A 220 7.51 -13.08 11.40
C ALA A 220 7.92 -12.06 12.47
N VAL A 221 9.13 -11.49 12.34
CA VAL A 221 9.65 -10.43 13.21
C VAL A 221 9.89 -9.19 12.37
N LEU A 222 9.11 -8.15 12.65
CA LEU A 222 8.99 -6.98 11.80
C LEU A 222 9.31 -5.71 12.59
N ASN A 223 9.79 -4.69 11.91
CA ASN A 223 9.88 -3.35 12.51
C ASN A 223 9.70 -2.25 11.48
N SER A 224 9.31 -1.07 11.97
CA SER A 224 9.23 0.13 11.17
C SER A 224 9.59 1.39 11.93
N SER A 225 10.07 2.43 11.22
CA SER A 225 10.48 3.68 11.84
C SER A 225 10.27 4.87 10.92
N SER A 226 9.74 5.97 11.48
CA SER A 226 9.69 7.29 10.84
C SER A 226 10.89 8.17 11.20
N VAL A 227 11.70 7.75 12.17
CA VAL A 227 12.85 8.49 12.72
C VAL A 227 14.20 7.80 12.51
N GLY A 228 14.20 6.52 12.11
CA GLY A 228 15.38 5.72 11.79
C GLY A 228 15.46 5.35 10.33
N LEU A 229 16.65 5.45 9.73
CA LEU A 229 16.90 4.92 8.38
C LEU A 229 17.25 3.43 8.50
N SER A 230 16.56 2.57 7.74
CA SER A 230 16.82 1.14 7.71
C SER A 230 17.39 0.69 6.37
N ASP A 231 17.86 -0.57 6.30
CA ASP A 231 18.29 -1.22 5.06
C ASP A 231 17.12 -1.69 4.18
N ARG A 232 15.88 -1.60 4.68
CA ARG A 232 14.64 -1.96 3.98
C ARG A 232 14.57 -3.42 3.53
N ARG A 233 15.29 -4.31 4.19
CA ARG A 233 15.48 -5.70 3.79
C ARG A 233 14.38 -6.60 4.36
N GLY A 234 14.01 -7.63 3.56
CA GLY A 234 13.27 -8.80 4.02
C GLY A 234 14.15 -10.06 3.91
N VAL A 235 14.11 -10.95 4.91
CA VAL A 235 14.83 -12.23 4.88
C VAL A 235 13.89 -13.35 5.27
N ILE A 236 13.86 -14.42 4.46
CA ILE A 236 13.06 -15.62 4.68
C ILE A 236 13.99 -16.78 4.98
N TYR A 237 13.87 -17.38 6.17
CA TYR A 237 14.77 -18.43 6.65
C TYR A 237 14.11 -19.79 6.53
N GLY A 238 14.75 -20.70 5.78
CA GLY A 238 14.36 -22.09 5.64
C GLY A 238 15.38 -23.06 6.23
N ASP A 239 15.08 -24.36 6.21
CA ASP A 239 15.94 -25.41 6.75
C ASP A 239 17.09 -25.84 5.79
N LYS A 240 17.06 -25.34 4.53
CA LYS A 240 18.13 -25.58 3.52
C LYS A 240 18.83 -24.31 3.05
N GLY A 241 18.45 -23.14 3.59
CA GLY A 241 19.04 -21.87 3.20
C GLY A 241 18.13 -20.71 3.52
N TYR A 242 18.40 -19.55 2.93
CA TYR A 242 17.57 -18.36 3.13
C TYR A 242 17.49 -17.50 1.86
N ILE A 243 16.45 -16.68 1.80
CA ILE A 243 16.23 -15.70 0.73
C ILE A 243 16.36 -14.30 1.33
N GLU A 244 17.16 -13.44 0.70
CA GLU A 244 17.17 -12.00 0.94
C GLU A 244 16.39 -11.28 -0.16
N VAL A 245 15.49 -10.39 0.24
CA VAL A 245 14.76 -9.45 -0.63
C VAL A 245 15.29 -8.06 -0.35
N GLU A 246 15.94 -7.45 -1.32
CA GLU A 246 16.42 -6.08 -1.22
C GLU A 246 15.24 -5.14 -1.39
N ASN A 247 15.04 -4.25 -0.40
CA ASN A 247 13.99 -3.25 -0.41
C ASN A 247 12.57 -3.82 -0.55
N ILE A 248 11.98 -4.26 0.56
CA ILE A 248 10.60 -4.79 0.58
C ILE A 248 9.52 -3.80 0.10
N ASN A 249 9.86 -2.51 0.02
CA ASN A 249 8.95 -1.47 -0.47
C ASN A 249 8.93 -1.39 -2.02
N ASN A 250 10.08 -1.61 -2.66
CA ASN A 250 10.21 -1.73 -4.12
C ASN A 250 11.35 -2.71 -4.38
N CYS A 251 11.03 -3.97 -4.58
CA CYS A 251 12.03 -5.02 -4.64
C CYS A 251 13.10 -4.71 -5.71
N GLU A 252 14.33 -4.51 -5.25
CA GLU A 252 15.49 -4.20 -6.09
C GLU A 252 16.23 -5.49 -6.52
N GLY A 253 16.01 -6.59 -5.80
CA GLY A 253 16.58 -7.91 -6.13
C GLY A 253 16.23 -8.97 -5.10
N ILE A 254 16.34 -10.24 -5.52
CA ILE A 254 16.17 -11.41 -4.66
C ILE A 254 17.43 -12.24 -4.75
N ARG A 255 18.02 -12.59 -3.59
CA ARG A 255 19.20 -13.44 -3.48
C ARG A 255 18.91 -14.66 -2.64
N VAL A 256 19.39 -15.81 -3.09
CA VAL A 256 19.20 -17.10 -2.42
C VAL A 256 20.54 -17.64 -1.97
N TYR A 257 20.60 -18.06 -0.72
CA TYR A 257 21.81 -18.60 -0.10
C TYR A 257 21.55 -20.01 0.45
N ASP A 258 22.55 -20.88 0.34
CA ASP A 258 22.53 -22.23 0.92
C ASP A 258 22.84 -22.22 2.44
N VAL A 259 22.90 -23.41 3.05
CA VAL A 259 23.21 -23.57 4.48
C VAL A 259 24.64 -23.13 4.84
N ASN A 260 25.55 -23.08 3.87
CA ASN A 260 26.93 -22.62 4.01
C ASN A 260 27.07 -21.12 3.74
N ARG A 261 25.93 -20.42 3.48
CA ARG A 261 25.87 -19.00 3.13
C ARG A 261 26.51 -18.66 1.78
N ASN A 262 26.57 -19.61 0.87
CA ASN A 262 26.98 -19.35 -0.51
C ASN A 262 25.78 -18.86 -1.30
N LEU A 263 25.98 -17.81 -2.12
CA LEU A 263 24.98 -17.33 -3.07
C LEU A 263 24.74 -18.41 -4.14
N THR A 264 23.51 -18.90 -4.25
CA THR A 264 23.11 -19.96 -5.18
C THR A 264 22.25 -19.48 -6.33
N ALA A 265 21.51 -18.40 -6.13
CA ALA A 265 20.67 -17.76 -7.17
C ALA A 265 20.50 -16.26 -6.89
N SER A 266 20.32 -15.49 -7.96
CA SER A 266 20.03 -14.06 -7.92
C SER A 266 19.00 -13.72 -9.00
N TYR A 267 18.03 -12.87 -8.65
CA TYR A 267 16.98 -12.41 -9.56
C TYR A 267 16.90 -10.88 -9.49
N GLU A 268 17.04 -10.26 -10.64
CA GLU A 268 17.02 -8.81 -10.77
C GLU A 268 15.62 -8.31 -11.14
N THR A 269 15.29 -7.09 -10.69
CA THR A 269 14.02 -6.46 -11.02
C THR A 269 13.95 -6.15 -12.52
N PRO A 270 12.86 -6.51 -13.22
CA PRO A 270 12.68 -6.15 -14.61
C PRO A 270 12.59 -4.62 -14.78
N LYS A 271 12.86 -4.14 -15.99
CA LYS A 271 12.72 -2.72 -16.31
C LYS A 271 11.25 -2.31 -16.08
N GLN A 272 11.05 -1.23 -15.35
CA GLN A 272 9.75 -0.68 -15.00
C GLN A 272 9.73 0.84 -15.22
N ILE A 273 8.54 1.45 -15.31
CA ILE A 273 8.37 2.91 -15.35
C ILE A 273 8.74 3.46 -13.97
N SER A 274 8.05 2.99 -12.93
CA SER A 274 8.26 3.42 -11.55
C SER A 274 7.93 2.32 -10.53
N GLY A 275 7.18 1.28 -10.96
CA GLY A 275 6.57 0.24 -10.14
C GLY A 275 5.10 0.50 -9.83
N TYR A 276 4.62 1.74 -9.94
CA TYR A 276 3.18 2.08 -9.76
C TYR A 276 2.32 1.71 -10.97
N GLU A 277 2.90 1.54 -12.14
CA GLU A 277 2.17 1.10 -13.33
C GLU A 277 1.44 -0.22 -13.13
N TYR A 278 1.99 -1.13 -12.34
CA TYR A 278 1.41 -2.47 -12.15
C TYR A 278 0.07 -2.45 -11.42
N GLU A 279 -0.12 -1.59 -10.41
CA GLU A 279 -1.42 -1.45 -9.74
C GLU A 279 -2.46 -0.77 -10.65
N VAL A 280 -2.03 0.16 -11.49
CA VAL A 280 -2.91 0.80 -12.48
C VAL A 280 -3.32 -0.21 -13.55
N GLU A 281 -2.39 -1.01 -14.09
CA GLU A 281 -2.70 -2.08 -15.07
C GLU A 281 -3.63 -3.15 -14.46
N ALA A 282 -3.46 -3.48 -13.18
CA ALA A 282 -4.38 -4.36 -12.47
C ALA A 282 -5.80 -3.77 -12.42
N CYS A 283 -5.94 -2.47 -12.14
CA CYS A 283 -7.23 -1.79 -12.19
C CYS A 283 -7.83 -1.80 -13.60
N VAL A 284 -7.04 -1.50 -14.65
CA VAL A 284 -7.50 -1.52 -16.04
C VAL A 284 -8.04 -2.90 -16.42
N ARG A 285 -7.31 -3.97 -16.07
CA ARG A 285 -7.71 -5.35 -16.29
C ARG A 285 -8.99 -5.69 -15.53
N ALA A 286 -9.06 -5.38 -14.23
CA ALA A 286 -10.21 -5.66 -13.38
C ALA A 286 -11.48 -4.94 -13.90
N ILE A 287 -11.39 -3.65 -14.24
CA ILE A 287 -12.51 -2.90 -14.84
C ILE A 287 -12.95 -3.54 -16.17
N GLY A 288 -12.00 -3.90 -17.03
CA GLY A 288 -12.28 -4.55 -18.30
C GLY A 288 -13.01 -5.90 -18.17
N ASN A 289 -12.76 -6.62 -17.09
CA ASN A 289 -13.38 -7.90 -16.75
C ASN A 289 -14.68 -7.77 -15.93
N GLY A 290 -15.02 -6.56 -15.45
CA GLY A 290 -16.14 -6.35 -14.52
C GLY A 290 -15.87 -6.89 -13.11
N GLU A 291 -14.59 -6.99 -12.70
CA GLU A 291 -14.17 -7.41 -11.38
C GLU A 291 -14.27 -6.24 -10.38
N LEU A 292 -14.57 -6.55 -9.12
CA LEU A 292 -14.76 -5.54 -8.07
C LEU A 292 -13.52 -5.33 -7.19
N GLU A 293 -12.53 -6.19 -7.35
CA GLU A 293 -11.24 -6.18 -6.65
C GLU A 293 -10.11 -6.62 -7.58
N CYS A 294 -8.88 -6.34 -7.20
CA CYS A 294 -7.71 -6.87 -7.90
C CYS A 294 -7.23 -8.16 -7.21
N PRO A 295 -6.97 -9.26 -7.94
CA PRO A 295 -6.47 -10.51 -7.34
C PRO A 295 -5.16 -10.34 -6.56
N GLU A 296 -4.37 -9.34 -6.89
CA GLU A 296 -3.12 -9.01 -6.21
C GLU A 296 -3.35 -8.43 -4.79
N MET A 297 -4.49 -7.75 -4.60
CA MET A 297 -4.92 -7.19 -3.31
C MET A 297 -6.42 -7.41 -3.11
N PRO A 298 -6.86 -8.63 -2.77
CA PRO A 298 -8.26 -8.92 -2.49
C PRO A 298 -8.81 -8.12 -1.31
N HIS A 299 -10.09 -7.81 -1.31
CA HIS A 299 -10.75 -7.08 -0.23
C HIS A 299 -10.53 -7.71 1.15
N GLU A 300 -10.50 -9.06 1.21
CA GLU A 300 -10.23 -9.80 2.44
C GLU A 300 -8.84 -9.49 3.00
N GLU A 301 -7.83 -9.34 2.13
CA GLU A 301 -6.47 -8.99 2.55
C GLU A 301 -6.38 -7.56 3.07
N THR A 302 -7.06 -6.61 2.42
CA THR A 302 -7.18 -5.23 2.94
C THR A 302 -7.78 -5.23 4.35
N LEU A 303 -8.88 -5.96 4.56
CA LEU A 303 -9.52 -6.07 5.88
C LEU A 303 -8.59 -6.69 6.92
N LYS A 304 -7.87 -7.77 6.58
CA LYS A 304 -6.91 -8.40 7.49
C LYS A 304 -5.77 -7.46 7.86
N MET A 305 -5.21 -6.71 6.90
CA MET A 305 -4.16 -5.72 7.18
C MET A 305 -4.66 -4.63 8.12
N MET A 306 -5.85 -4.09 7.90
CA MET A 306 -6.45 -3.09 8.77
C MET A 306 -6.68 -3.64 10.18
N ARG A 307 -7.23 -4.86 10.31
CA ARG A 307 -7.42 -5.54 11.60
C ARG A 307 -6.11 -5.73 12.37
N TRP A 308 -5.02 -6.12 11.69
CA TRP A 308 -3.72 -6.28 12.33
C TRP A 308 -3.19 -4.93 12.86
N MET A 309 -3.34 -3.88 12.07
CA MET A 309 -2.92 -2.54 12.51
C MET A 309 -3.80 -2.00 13.64
N ASP A 310 -5.11 -2.27 13.65
CA ASP A 310 -6.01 -1.90 14.74
C ASP A 310 -5.64 -2.63 16.03
N GLU A 311 -5.35 -3.93 15.96
CA GLU A 311 -4.91 -4.72 17.12
C GLU A 311 -3.60 -4.20 17.70
N LEU A 312 -2.61 -3.88 16.85
CA LEU A 312 -1.34 -3.30 17.28
C LEU A 312 -1.56 -1.93 17.94
N ARG A 313 -2.35 -1.03 17.33
CA ARG A 313 -2.68 0.27 17.91
C ARG A 313 -3.38 0.13 19.27
N ARG A 314 -4.29 -0.83 19.38
CA ARG A 314 -4.97 -1.14 20.65
C ARG A 314 -3.98 -1.57 21.73
N GLN A 315 -3.00 -2.42 21.42
CA GLN A 315 -1.94 -2.82 22.37
C GLN A 315 -1.10 -1.64 22.84
N TRP A 316 -0.90 -0.65 21.98
CA TRP A 316 -0.10 0.55 22.28
C TRP A 316 -0.91 1.69 22.93
N GLY A 317 -2.23 1.54 23.03
CA GLY A 317 -3.11 2.61 23.49
C GLY A 317 -3.18 3.80 22.52
N MET A 318 -2.95 3.57 21.23
CA MET A 318 -2.94 4.60 20.19
C MET A 318 -4.31 4.69 19.50
N VAL A 319 -4.98 5.82 19.71
CA VAL A 319 -6.32 6.13 19.14
C VAL A 319 -6.21 7.44 18.35
N PHE A 320 -6.86 7.49 17.18
CA PHE A 320 -6.93 8.72 16.41
C PHE A 320 -8.14 9.57 16.84
N PRO A 321 -8.04 10.93 16.78
CA PRO A 321 -9.14 11.81 17.24
C PRO A 321 -10.48 11.57 16.53
N MET A 322 -10.46 11.08 15.29
CA MET A 322 -11.68 10.79 14.52
C MET A 322 -12.33 9.43 14.87
N GLU A 323 -11.77 8.69 15.81
CA GLU A 323 -12.32 7.42 16.32
C GLU A 323 -13.01 7.59 17.68
N GLU A 324 -12.87 8.77 18.32
CA GLU A 324 -13.56 9.16 19.55
C GLU A 324 -14.97 9.69 19.21
#